data_3c32c289739f67a7ed9c770c40b12c37
#
_entry.id   3c32c289739f67a7ed9c770c40b12c37
#
_cell.length_a   1.000
_cell.length_b   1.000
_cell.length_c   1.000
_cell.angle_alpha   90.00
_cell.angle_beta   90.00
_cell.angle_gamma   90.00
#
_symmetry.space_group_name_H-M   'P 1'
#
loop_
_entity.id
_entity.type
_entity.pdbx_description
1 polymer ?
#
loop_
_entity_poly.entity_id
_entity_poly.type
_entity_poly.pdbx_seq_one_letter_code
_entity_poly.pdbx_strand_id
1 'polypeptide(L)'
;MNLKQLSLPELEAALAPAQPSATAVRKVFAGVFAHARPTVDAVALAPQVPRRVADLLRAQAEMPSLKIVERRQAEDGFVKYLFESPLGGRIEAVRIPIFEEKYVVCVSSQVGCALACDFCMTGKLGFQRNLQTWEILDQVMQVRAEADRRVGGVVFMGMGEPLLNYKETIRAAQILSHPAGFSISGTAITFSTAGHVPAIRRYTKEGHPFRLAFSVTSAIPEKRAKVLPIEKTHPLPELIQAIREYSEARRERAMIAYVAIQGFNLEREDAEALKAAFEGIPIKVDLIDVTDPTGKYLPPTAEELSAFRDHLQILKAPIARRYSGGKEIGAACGTLAASQYGGTVLPTPAASPRQA
;
A
#
# COMPACT_ATOMS: atom_id res chain seq x y z
N MET A 1 19.23 -8.65 17.54
CA MET A 1 18.93 -7.28 17.01
C MET A 1 18.60 -7.39 15.53
N ASN A 2 17.33 -7.12 15.15
CA ASN A 2 16.94 -7.21 13.73
C ASN A 2 17.28 -5.90 12.99
N LEU A 3 18.28 -5.94 12.10
CA LEU A 3 18.76 -4.76 11.38
C LEU A 3 17.72 -4.16 10.41
N LYS A 4 16.82 -5.00 9.88
CA LYS A 4 15.76 -4.54 8.98
C LYS A 4 14.59 -3.85 9.72
N GLN A 5 14.56 -3.92 11.07
CA GLN A 5 13.53 -3.33 11.91
C GLN A 5 13.87 -1.90 12.34
N LEU A 6 15.16 -1.52 12.31
CA LEU A 6 15.66 -0.33 12.96
C LEU A 6 15.67 0.89 12.01
N SER A 7 15.13 2.00 12.47
CA SER A 7 15.41 3.33 11.91
C SER A 7 16.86 3.72 12.16
N LEU A 8 17.36 4.75 11.46
CA LEU A 8 18.75 5.19 11.64
C LEU A 8 19.08 5.59 13.09
N PRO A 9 18.23 6.35 13.83
CA PRO A 9 18.48 6.66 15.25
C PRO A 9 18.45 5.42 16.15
N GLU A 10 17.55 4.47 15.90
CA GLU A 10 17.49 3.21 16.67
C GLU A 10 18.71 2.33 16.41
N LEU A 11 19.21 2.30 15.16
CA LEU A 11 20.45 1.61 14.84
C LEU A 11 21.66 2.27 15.54
N GLU A 12 21.72 3.59 15.56
CA GLU A 12 22.76 4.33 16.29
C GLU A 12 22.77 3.98 17.77
N ALA A 13 21.60 3.98 18.40
CA ALA A 13 21.46 3.58 19.81
C ALA A 13 21.87 2.12 20.04
N ALA A 14 21.47 1.21 19.15
CA ALA A 14 21.82 -0.22 19.26
C ALA A 14 23.33 -0.47 19.07
N LEU A 15 24.01 0.33 18.28
CA LEU A 15 25.46 0.24 18.05
C LEU A 15 26.31 1.03 19.07
N ALA A 16 25.70 1.82 19.95
CA ALA A 16 26.40 2.67 20.93
C ALA A 16 27.48 1.94 21.74
N PRO A 17 27.32 0.65 22.17
CA PRO A 17 28.39 -0.08 22.87
C PRO A 17 29.70 -0.20 22.11
N ALA A 18 29.64 -0.20 20.76
CA ALA A 18 30.82 -0.22 19.89
C ALA A 18 31.34 1.18 19.56
N GLN A 19 30.77 2.24 20.12
CA GLN A 19 31.17 3.65 19.92
C GLN A 19 31.40 3.97 18.42
N PRO A 20 30.39 3.77 17.54
CA PRO A 20 30.54 4.04 16.11
C PRO A 20 30.62 5.54 15.84
N SER A 21 31.29 5.92 14.76
CA SER A 21 31.09 7.24 14.16
C SER A 21 29.72 7.30 13.44
N ALA A 22 29.15 8.50 13.28
CA ALA A 22 27.93 8.69 12.51
C ALA A 22 28.04 8.13 11.08
N THR A 23 29.26 8.22 10.49
CA THR A 23 29.53 7.62 9.18
C THR A 23 29.43 6.09 9.20
N ALA A 24 29.96 5.43 10.22
CA ALA A 24 29.87 3.98 10.35
C ALA A 24 28.42 3.50 10.49
N VAL A 25 27.61 4.19 11.32
CA VAL A 25 26.17 3.92 11.47
C VAL A 25 25.46 4.05 10.12
N ARG A 26 25.67 5.14 9.38
CA ARG A 26 25.10 5.34 8.05
C ARG A 26 25.54 4.26 7.05
N LYS A 27 26.79 3.78 7.13
CA LYS A 27 27.28 2.70 6.26
C LYS A 27 26.64 1.35 6.56
N VAL A 28 26.42 1.03 7.84
CA VAL A 28 25.64 -0.16 8.24
C VAL A 28 24.21 -0.04 7.70
N PHE A 29 23.54 1.08 7.94
CA PHE A 29 22.18 1.33 7.48
C PHE A 29 22.06 1.24 5.95
N ALA A 30 22.97 1.88 5.22
CA ALA A 30 23.01 1.81 3.76
C ALA A 30 23.35 0.40 3.26
N GLY A 31 24.19 -0.33 3.98
CA GLY A 31 24.48 -1.74 3.70
C GLY A 31 23.22 -2.60 3.69
N VAL A 32 22.33 -2.39 4.67
CA VAL A 32 21.05 -3.12 4.77
C VAL A 32 20.09 -2.69 3.66
N PHE A 33 19.81 -1.39 3.52
CA PHE A 33 18.67 -0.90 2.74
C PHE A 33 19.04 -0.39 1.33
N ALA A 34 20.09 0.41 1.21
CA ALA A 34 20.49 0.95 -0.10
C ALA A 34 21.17 -0.11 -0.97
N HIS A 35 22.10 -0.86 -0.39
CA HIS A 35 22.88 -1.88 -1.09
C HIS A 35 22.28 -3.30 -0.98
N ALA A 36 21.22 -3.48 -0.18
CA ALA A 36 20.53 -4.75 0.02
C ALA A 36 21.48 -5.93 0.26
N ARG A 37 22.50 -5.73 1.11
CA ARG A 37 23.46 -6.79 1.43
C ARG A 37 22.73 -7.98 2.08
N PRO A 38 22.96 -9.21 1.63
CA PRO A 38 22.09 -10.32 1.96
C PRO A 38 22.24 -10.85 3.40
N THR A 39 23.40 -10.62 4.02
CA THR A 39 23.72 -11.18 5.35
C THR A 39 24.31 -10.13 6.28
N VAL A 40 24.27 -10.41 7.58
CA VAL A 40 24.96 -9.61 8.60
C VAL A 40 26.44 -9.50 8.32
N ASP A 41 27.11 -10.60 7.91
CA ASP A 41 28.53 -10.57 7.54
C ASP A 41 28.82 -9.65 6.36
N ALA A 42 27.97 -9.68 5.34
CA ALA A 42 28.12 -8.78 4.18
C ALA A 42 27.97 -7.31 4.59
N VAL A 43 27.10 -7.00 5.55
CA VAL A 43 26.97 -5.65 6.13
C VAL A 43 28.18 -5.30 7.00
N ALA A 44 28.66 -6.22 7.83
CA ALA A 44 29.80 -6.03 8.72
C ALA A 44 31.12 -5.81 7.96
N LEU A 45 31.26 -6.43 6.80
CA LEU A 45 32.43 -6.28 5.91
C LEU A 45 32.35 -5.05 4.99
N ALA A 46 31.31 -4.23 5.12
CA ALA A 46 31.19 -3.03 4.29
C ALA A 46 32.36 -2.05 4.54
N PRO A 47 32.87 -1.37 3.51
CA PRO A 47 33.90 -0.34 3.68
C PRO A 47 33.48 0.69 4.72
N GLN A 48 34.44 1.13 5.56
CA GLN A 48 34.24 2.12 6.63
C GLN A 48 33.37 1.62 7.82
N VAL A 49 33.07 0.32 7.93
CA VAL A 49 32.54 -0.29 9.15
C VAL A 49 33.74 -0.73 10.01
N PRO A 50 33.98 -0.13 11.18
CA PRO A 50 35.11 -0.48 12.05
C PRO A 50 34.95 -1.91 12.58
N ARG A 51 36.09 -2.59 12.83
CA ARG A 51 36.13 -3.97 13.33
C ARG A 51 35.22 -4.19 14.58
N ARG A 52 35.30 -3.26 15.55
CA ARG A 52 34.47 -3.32 16.77
C ARG A 52 32.95 -3.30 16.49
N VAL A 53 32.52 -2.55 15.45
CA VAL A 53 31.11 -2.53 15.01
C VAL A 53 30.78 -3.83 14.28
N ALA A 54 31.67 -4.30 13.42
CA ALA A 54 31.50 -5.59 12.72
C ALA A 54 31.38 -6.76 13.69
N ASP A 55 32.20 -6.80 14.74
CA ASP A 55 32.17 -7.85 15.77
C ASP A 55 30.86 -7.81 16.58
N LEU A 56 30.37 -6.59 16.95
CA LEU A 56 29.07 -6.42 17.59
C LEU A 56 27.91 -6.88 16.69
N LEU A 57 27.95 -6.52 15.42
CA LEU A 57 26.92 -6.97 14.45
C LEU A 57 26.89 -8.50 14.37
N ARG A 58 28.04 -9.17 14.20
CA ARG A 58 28.12 -10.62 14.14
C ARG A 58 27.60 -11.31 15.39
N ALA A 59 27.86 -10.72 16.56
CA ALA A 59 27.45 -11.27 17.84
C ALA A 59 25.95 -11.13 18.13
N GLN A 60 25.30 -10.06 17.68
CA GLN A 60 23.97 -9.67 18.14
C GLN A 60 22.95 -9.40 17.05
N ALA A 61 23.37 -9.25 15.79
CA ALA A 61 22.46 -8.86 14.72
C ALA A 61 21.90 -10.09 13.97
N GLU A 62 20.70 -9.89 13.45
CA GLU A 62 20.02 -10.80 12.54
C GLU A 62 19.36 -10.01 11.40
N MET A 63 19.13 -10.67 10.29
CA MET A 63 18.44 -10.14 9.13
C MET A 63 17.43 -11.17 8.60
N PRO A 64 16.28 -11.33 9.27
CA PRO A 64 15.27 -12.27 8.82
C PRO A 64 14.75 -11.89 7.44
N SER A 65 14.24 -12.85 6.70
CA SER A 65 13.70 -12.67 5.37
C SER A 65 12.39 -13.43 5.20
N LEU A 66 11.49 -12.86 4.43
CA LEU A 66 10.30 -13.54 3.94
C LEU A 66 10.72 -14.61 2.92
N LYS A 67 10.01 -15.72 2.90
CA LYS A 67 10.20 -16.77 1.88
C LYS A 67 9.23 -16.52 0.72
N ILE A 68 9.74 -16.34 -0.50
CA ILE A 68 8.89 -16.35 -1.70
C ILE A 68 8.38 -17.79 -1.87
N VAL A 69 7.06 -17.96 -1.79
CA VAL A 69 6.38 -19.24 -2.01
C VAL A 69 5.93 -19.38 -3.46
N GLU A 70 5.49 -18.26 -4.04
CA GLU A 70 5.00 -18.23 -5.41
C GLU A 70 5.28 -16.86 -6.04
N ARG A 71 5.54 -16.88 -7.35
CA ARG A 71 5.67 -15.70 -8.18
C ARG A 71 4.86 -15.91 -9.45
N ARG A 72 3.95 -14.99 -9.75
CA ARG A 72 3.15 -14.98 -10.99
C ARG A 72 3.38 -13.69 -11.74
N GLN A 73 3.52 -13.78 -13.05
CA GLN A 73 3.69 -12.64 -13.94
C GLN A 73 2.53 -12.59 -14.94
N ALA A 74 1.93 -11.42 -15.06
CA ALA A 74 0.88 -11.12 -16.01
C ALA A 74 1.46 -10.62 -17.35
N GLU A 75 0.67 -10.75 -18.41
CA GLU A 75 1.07 -10.26 -19.75
C GLU A 75 1.29 -8.75 -19.79
N ASP A 76 0.54 -7.99 -18.97
CA ASP A 76 0.69 -6.54 -18.82
C ASP A 76 1.89 -6.11 -17.94
N GLY A 77 2.75 -7.06 -17.56
CA GLY A 77 3.98 -6.82 -16.84
C GLY A 77 3.85 -6.71 -15.31
N PHE A 78 2.64 -6.86 -14.77
CA PHE A 78 2.45 -6.99 -13.32
C PHE A 78 3.06 -8.29 -12.82
N VAL A 79 3.68 -8.26 -11.64
CA VAL A 79 4.18 -9.46 -10.96
C VAL A 79 3.64 -9.51 -9.56
N LYS A 80 2.95 -10.59 -9.22
CA LYS A 80 2.49 -10.89 -7.88
C LYS A 80 3.42 -11.87 -7.19
N TYR A 81 3.76 -11.56 -5.95
CA TYR A 81 4.58 -12.37 -5.06
C TYR A 81 3.71 -12.85 -3.90
N LEU A 82 3.76 -14.13 -3.61
CA LEU A 82 3.24 -14.72 -2.37
C LEU A 82 4.43 -15.01 -1.45
N PHE A 83 4.42 -14.39 -0.30
CA PHE A 83 5.43 -14.57 0.74
C PHE A 83 4.87 -15.35 1.92
N GLU A 84 5.72 -16.17 2.53
CA GLU A 84 5.49 -16.80 3.82
C GLU A 84 6.42 -16.17 4.85
N SER A 85 5.86 -15.74 5.99
CA SER A 85 6.62 -15.13 7.06
C SER A 85 7.03 -16.18 8.10
N PRO A 86 8.28 -16.15 8.60
CA PRO A 86 8.71 -16.99 9.73
C PRO A 86 7.93 -16.68 11.02
N LEU A 87 7.26 -15.52 11.10
CA LEU A 87 6.36 -15.17 12.21
C LEU A 87 4.93 -15.70 12.01
N GLY A 88 4.72 -16.50 10.98
CA GLY A 88 3.44 -17.08 10.59
C GLY A 88 2.62 -16.17 9.64
N GLY A 89 1.82 -16.82 8.83
CA GLY A 89 0.94 -16.19 7.86
C GLY A 89 1.60 -15.95 6.49
N ARG A 90 0.72 -15.78 5.49
CA ARG A 90 1.10 -15.49 4.11
C ARG A 90 0.61 -14.11 3.72
N ILE A 91 1.44 -13.40 2.97
CA ILE A 91 1.15 -12.05 2.47
C ILE A 91 1.51 -11.94 1.01
N GLU A 92 0.86 -11.02 0.32
CA GLU A 92 1.10 -10.79 -1.10
C GLU A 92 1.60 -9.37 -1.33
N ALA A 93 2.53 -9.22 -2.26
CA ALA A 93 2.95 -7.94 -2.81
C ALA A 93 2.87 -7.95 -4.33
N VAL A 94 2.76 -6.76 -4.93
CA VAL A 94 2.69 -6.63 -6.39
C VAL A 94 3.72 -5.64 -6.89
N ARG A 95 4.50 -6.04 -7.89
CA ARG A 95 5.32 -5.15 -8.71
C ARG A 95 4.46 -4.60 -9.84
N ILE A 96 4.28 -3.30 -9.86
CA ILE A 96 3.42 -2.56 -10.79
C ILE A 96 4.30 -1.82 -11.79
N PRO A 97 4.25 -2.09 -13.10
CA PRO A 97 4.96 -1.31 -14.10
C PRO A 97 4.32 0.08 -14.24
N ILE A 98 5.15 1.12 -14.22
CA ILE A 98 4.74 2.49 -14.49
C ILE A 98 5.45 2.93 -15.77
N PHE A 99 4.75 2.83 -16.87
CA PHE A 99 5.32 2.99 -18.21
C PHE A 99 6.57 2.11 -18.36
N GLU A 100 7.53 2.52 -19.17
CA GLU A 100 8.79 1.80 -19.36
C GLU A 100 9.92 2.25 -18.42
N GLU A 101 9.65 3.18 -17.50
CA GLU A 101 10.68 3.87 -16.73
C GLU A 101 10.98 3.23 -15.37
N LYS A 102 9.94 2.81 -14.64
CA LYS A 102 10.07 2.41 -13.23
C LYS A 102 8.97 1.46 -12.78
N TYR A 103 9.18 0.90 -11.60
CA TYR A 103 8.17 0.14 -10.88
C TYR A 103 7.68 0.87 -9.63
N VAL A 104 6.43 0.60 -9.27
CA VAL A 104 5.85 0.85 -7.96
C VAL A 104 5.60 -0.50 -7.29
N VAL A 105 5.89 -0.61 -6.01
CA VAL A 105 5.59 -1.82 -5.24
C VAL A 105 4.36 -1.58 -4.39
N CYS A 106 3.33 -2.42 -4.58
CA CYS A 106 2.18 -2.50 -3.70
C CYS A 106 2.50 -3.48 -2.57
N VAL A 107 2.55 -2.99 -1.33
CA VAL A 107 2.93 -3.78 -0.16
C VAL A 107 1.75 -4.05 0.76
N SER A 108 1.78 -5.21 1.41
CA SER A 108 0.89 -5.58 2.51
C SER A 108 1.38 -4.99 3.83
N SER A 109 0.44 -4.67 4.71
CA SER A 109 0.67 -4.12 6.06
C SER A 109 0.20 -5.05 7.19
N GLN A 110 -0.64 -6.03 6.87
CA GLN A 110 -1.20 -7.00 7.81
C GLN A 110 -1.30 -8.37 7.15
N VAL A 111 -1.36 -9.42 7.95
CA VAL A 111 -1.86 -10.72 7.51
C VAL A 111 -3.38 -10.70 7.69
N GLY A 112 -4.10 -10.66 6.54
CA GLY A 112 -5.54 -10.41 6.54
C GLY A 112 -5.90 -8.94 6.81
N CYS A 113 -7.19 -8.66 7.08
CA CYS A 113 -7.68 -7.30 7.35
C CYS A 113 -8.95 -7.34 8.23
N ALA A 114 -8.99 -6.45 9.24
CA ALA A 114 -10.13 -6.34 10.17
C ALA A 114 -11.32 -5.56 9.59
N LEU A 115 -11.14 -4.81 8.51
CA LEU A 115 -12.18 -3.91 8.00
C LEU A 115 -13.30 -4.62 7.26
N ALA A 116 -13.07 -5.85 6.80
CA ALA A 116 -14.07 -6.71 6.15
C ALA A 116 -14.84 -6.03 5.00
N CYS A 117 -14.15 -5.19 4.19
CA CYS A 117 -14.74 -4.60 2.99
C CYS A 117 -15.29 -5.69 2.08
N ASP A 118 -16.56 -5.57 1.67
CA ASP A 118 -17.31 -6.69 1.10
C ASP A 118 -16.80 -7.14 -0.30
N PHE A 119 -16.21 -6.22 -1.05
CA PHE A 119 -15.59 -6.51 -2.35
C PHE A 119 -14.12 -6.96 -2.27
N CYS A 120 -13.54 -7.04 -1.05
CA CYS A 120 -12.10 -7.26 -0.87
C CYS A 120 -11.81 -8.67 -0.34
N MET A 121 -11.03 -9.46 -1.07
CA MET A 121 -10.65 -10.82 -0.66
C MET A 121 -9.85 -10.85 0.65
N THR A 122 -8.99 -9.86 0.88
CA THR A 122 -8.26 -9.73 2.14
C THR A 122 -9.19 -9.51 3.33
N GLY A 123 -10.27 -8.75 3.14
CA GLY A 123 -11.31 -8.56 4.16
C GLY A 123 -12.04 -9.86 4.51
N LYS A 124 -12.28 -10.71 3.51
CA LYS A 124 -12.92 -12.04 3.68
C LYS A 124 -12.00 -13.04 4.41
N LEU A 125 -10.68 -12.87 4.32
CA LEU A 125 -9.71 -13.70 5.05
C LEU A 125 -9.73 -13.41 6.57
N GLY A 126 -10.23 -12.25 6.98
CA GLY A 126 -10.17 -11.78 8.36
C GLY A 126 -8.77 -11.32 8.79
N PHE A 127 -8.68 -10.72 9.97
CA PHE A 127 -7.42 -10.23 10.55
C PHE A 127 -6.74 -11.32 11.36
N GLN A 128 -5.44 -11.50 11.15
CA GLN A 128 -4.61 -12.40 11.94
C GLN A 128 -3.61 -11.62 12.79
N ARG A 129 -2.77 -10.77 12.17
CA ARG A 129 -1.78 -9.94 12.86
C ARG A 129 -1.30 -8.76 12.02
N ASN A 130 -0.70 -7.80 12.69
CA ASN A 130 0.08 -6.75 12.05
C ASN A 130 1.43 -7.29 11.54
N LEU A 131 1.92 -6.76 10.43
CA LEU A 131 3.29 -6.97 9.99
C LEU A 131 4.24 -6.06 10.77
N GLN A 132 5.43 -6.57 11.05
CA GLN A 132 6.53 -5.76 11.56
C GLN A 132 7.15 -4.93 10.42
N THR A 133 7.85 -3.86 10.77
CA THR A 133 8.54 -2.98 9.80
C THR A 133 9.42 -3.77 8.83
N TRP A 134 10.19 -4.73 9.34
CA TRP A 134 11.09 -5.53 8.51
C TRP A 134 10.35 -6.39 7.47
N GLU A 135 9.17 -6.92 7.81
CA GLU A 135 8.36 -7.69 6.87
C GLU A 135 7.84 -6.81 5.72
N ILE A 136 7.47 -5.56 6.04
CA ILE A 136 7.03 -4.58 5.04
C ILE A 136 8.19 -4.20 4.11
N LEU A 137 9.36 -3.92 4.68
CA LEU A 137 10.55 -3.54 3.93
C LEU A 137 11.09 -4.68 3.09
N ASP A 138 11.03 -5.92 3.60
CA ASP A 138 11.54 -7.09 2.90
C ASP A 138 10.76 -7.40 1.62
N GLN A 139 9.45 -7.12 1.58
CA GLN A 139 8.66 -7.17 0.35
C GLN A 139 9.29 -6.27 -0.73
N VAL A 140 9.62 -5.02 -0.37
CA VAL A 140 10.25 -4.07 -1.31
C VAL A 140 11.66 -4.49 -1.67
N MET A 141 12.45 -5.01 -0.72
CA MET A 141 13.82 -5.48 -0.95
C MET A 141 13.85 -6.61 -1.96
N GLN A 142 13.02 -7.63 -1.78
CA GLN A 142 12.98 -8.79 -2.67
C GLN A 142 12.46 -8.43 -4.06
N VAL A 143 11.38 -7.64 -4.15
CA VAL A 143 10.89 -7.15 -5.45
C VAL A 143 11.96 -6.33 -6.17
N ARG A 144 12.69 -5.47 -5.45
CA ARG A 144 13.78 -4.65 -6.02
C ARG A 144 14.97 -5.50 -6.50
N ALA A 145 15.26 -6.61 -5.81
CA ALA A 145 16.36 -7.50 -6.20
C ALA A 145 16.12 -8.20 -7.55
N GLU A 146 14.87 -8.42 -7.92
CA GLU A 146 14.47 -9.02 -9.21
C GLU A 146 14.10 -7.99 -10.29
N ALA A 147 14.04 -6.70 -9.92
CA ALA A 147 13.59 -5.67 -10.84
C ALA A 147 14.71 -5.26 -11.80
N ASP A 148 14.42 -5.26 -13.10
CA ASP A 148 15.27 -4.75 -14.18
C ASP A 148 15.23 -3.22 -14.31
N ARG A 149 14.29 -2.58 -13.63
CA ARG A 149 14.10 -1.12 -13.58
C ARG A 149 14.04 -0.63 -12.14
N ARG A 150 14.23 0.66 -11.95
CA ARG A 150 14.19 1.29 -10.62
C ARG A 150 12.82 1.11 -9.97
N VAL A 151 12.79 0.71 -8.71
CA VAL A 151 11.61 0.87 -7.85
C VAL A 151 11.55 2.33 -7.41
N GLY A 152 10.62 3.09 -7.98
CA GLY A 152 10.49 4.54 -7.79
C GLY A 152 9.35 4.95 -6.86
N GLY A 153 8.55 4.01 -6.36
CA GLY A 153 7.44 4.30 -5.44
C GLY A 153 6.96 3.08 -4.69
N VAL A 154 6.22 3.32 -3.61
CA VAL A 154 5.58 2.28 -2.80
C VAL A 154 4.16 2.70 -2.46
N VAL A 155 3.20 1.79 -2.58
CA VAL A 155 1.82 2.01 -2.18
C VAL A 155 1.41 0.97 -1.14
N PHE A 156 0.90 1.43 -0.02
CA PHE A 156 0.33 0.59 1.04
C PHE A 156 -1.14 0.33 0.71
N MET A 157 -1.35 -0.52 -0.30
CA MET A 157 -2.66 -0.87 -0.86
C MET A 157 -2.82 -2.38 -1.04
N GLY A 158 -1.90 -3.15 -0.47
CA GLY A 158 -1.94 -4.60 -0.39
C GLY A 158 -2.86 -5.08 0.72
N MET A 159 -2.51 -6.20 1.35
CA MET A 159 -3.30 -6.77 2.42
C MET A 159 -3.23 -5.91 3.69
N GLY A 160 -4.41 -5.61 4.27
CA GLY A 160 -4.55 -4.89 5.53
C GLY A 160 -4.91 -3.41 5.41
N GLU A 161 -5.26 -2.80 6.54
CA GLU A 161 -5.44 -1.36 6.71
C GLU A 161 -4.15 -0.77 7.32
N PRO A 162 -3.37 0.00 6.56
CA PRO A 162 -2.07 0.46 7.04
C PRO A 162 -2.15 1.38 8.25
N LEU A 163 -3.24 2.15 8.38
CA LEU A 163 -3.41 3.04 9.53
C LEU A 163 -3.83 2.30 10.82
N LEU A 164 -4.26 1.03 10.74
CA LEU A 164 -4.41 0.16 11.92
C LEU A 164 -3.08 -0.48 12.34
N ASN A 165 -2.08 -0.50 11.46
CA ASN A 165 -0.70 -0.87 11.77
C ASN A 165 0.22 0.36 11.77
N TYR A 166 -0.24 1.44 12.34
CA TYR A 166 0.33 2.78 12.19
C TYR A 166 1.83 2.86 12.45
N LYS A 167 2.28 2.35 13.62
CA LYS A 167 3.69 2.45 14.04
C LYS A 167 4.64 1.81 13.04
N GLU A 168 4.34 0.58 12.63
CA GLU A 168 5.22 -0.20 11.77
C GLU A 168 5.20 0.31 10.32
N THR A 169 4.03 0.74 9.83
CA THR A 169 3.90 1.26 8.47
C THR A 169 4.55 2.63 8.32
N ILE A 170 4.41 3.53 9.29
CA ILE A 170 5.09 4.84 9.27
C ILE A 170 6.61 4.66 9.36
N ARG A 171 7.09 3.79 10.25
CA ARG A 171 8.53 3.48 10.34
C ARG A 171 9.05 2.93 9.01
N ALA A 172 8.34 2.00 8.38
CA ALA A 172 8.72 1.48 7.06
C ALA A 172 8.79 2.59 6.01
N ALA A 173 7.81 3.49 5.97
CA ALA A 173 7.81 4.61 5.03
C ALA A 173 8.96 5.60 5.28
N GLN A 174 9.33 5.85 6.54
CA GLN A 174 10.49 6.66 6.90
C GLN A 174 11.80 6.04 6.40
N ILE A 175 11.98 4.72 6.54
CA ILE A 175 13.16 4.01 6.04
C ILE A 175 13.16 4.00 4.50
N LEU A 176 12.01 3.78 3.86
CA LEU A 176 11.86 3.82 2.40
C LEU A 176 12.21 5.20 1.83
N SER A 177 11.89 6.28 2.53
CA SER A 177 12.19 7.64 2.07
C SER A 177 13.56 8.15 2.51
N HIS A 178 14.24 7.48 3.42
CA HIS A 178 15.52 7.93 3.95
C HIS A 178 16.62 7.95 2.87
N PRO A 179 17.42 9.03 2.74
CA PRO A 179 18.46 9.12 1.71
C PRO A 179 19.54 8.03 1.78
N ALA A 180 19.89 7.57 2.99
CA ALA A 180 20.80 6.45 3.19
C ALA A 180 20.09 5.08 3.17
N GLY A 181 18.76 5.05 2.98
CA GLY A 181 17.94 3.86 2.83
C GLY A 181 17.61 3.58 1.36
N PHE A 182 16.31 3.47 1.05
CA PHE A 182 15.86 3.23 -0.33
C PHE A 182 15.84 4.51 -1.19
N SER A 183 15.87 5.68 -0.58
CA SER A 183 15.86 6.99 -1.26
C SER A 183 14.65 7.19 -2.19
N ILE A 184 13.48 6.67 -1.79
CA ILE A 184 12.21 6.87 -2.51
C ILE A 184 11.62 8.19 -2.06
N SER A 185 11.23 9.06 -3.01
CA SER A 185 10.59 10.34 -2.66
C SER A 185 9.38 10.12 -1.76
N GLY A 186 9.23 10.93 -0.69
CA GLY A 186 8.06 10.87 0.18
C GLY A 186 6.74 11.01 -0.58
N THR A 187 6.70 11.85 -1.62
CA THR A 187 5.53 12.02 -2.48
C THR A 187 5.24 10.82 -3.41
N ALA A 188 6.18 9.86 -3.50
CA ALA A 188 5.99 8.60 -4.23
C ALA A 188 5.61 7.43 -3.29
N ILE A 189 5.39 7.72 -2.01
CA ILE A 189 4.87 6.77 -1.03
C ILE A 189 3.43 7.17 -0.71
N THR A 190 2.48 6.24 -0.89
CA THR A 190 1.06 6.51 -0.66
C THR A 190 0.45 5.45 0.25
N PHE A 191 -0.25 5.89 1.28
CA PHE A 191 -1.09 5.04 2.11
C PHE A 191 -2.53 5.12 1.63
N SER A 192 -3.20 3.99 1.49
CA SER A 192 -4.66 3.95 1.31
C SER A 192 -5.33 3.60 2.62
N THR A 193 -6.42 4.29 2.92
CA THR A 193 -7.20 4.01 4.11
C THR A 193 -8.70 4.01 3.80
N ALA A 194 -9.41 3.08 4.40
CA ALA A 194 -10.88 3.04 4.31
C ALA A 194 -11.56 4.03 5.28
N GLY A 195 -10.78 4.75 6.11
CA GLY A 195 -11.32 5.85 6.89
C GLY A 195 -11.27 5.69 8.41
N HIS A 196 -10.19 5.12 8.96
CA HIS A 196 -9.98 5.12 10.41
C HIS A 196 -9.67 6.54 10.90
N VAL A 197 -10.70 7.32 11.22
CA VAL A 197 -10.65 8.76 11.51
C VAL A 197 -9.60 9.14 12.56
N PRO A 198 -9.48 8.47 13.73
CA PRO A 198 -8.47 8.82 14.71
C PRO A 198 -7.03 8.75 14.17
N ALA A 199 -6.73 7.73 13.36
CA ALA A 199 -5.41 7.59 12.77
C ALA A 199 -5.15 8.61 11.65
N ILE A 200 -6.16 8.99 10.86
CA ILE A 200 -6.06 10.07 9.87
C ILE A 200 -5.71 11.39 10.55
N ARG A 201 -6.42 11.75 11.63
CA ARG A 201 -6.13 12.98 12.40
C ARG A 201 -4.75 12.95 13.03
N ARG A 202 -4.34 11.82 13.59
CA ARG A 202 -2.99 11.61 14.10
C ARG A 202 -1.95 11.83 12.99
N TYR A 203 -2.16 11.22 11.83
CA TYR A 203 -1.28 11.33 10.67
C TYR A 203 -1.14 12.80 10.20
N THR A 204 -2.26 13.51 10.14
CA THR A 204 -2.31 14.93 9.77
C THR A 204 -1.52 15.78 10.75
N LYS A 205 -1.69 15.55 12.06
CA LYS A 205 -0.96 16.27 13.11
C LYS A 205 0.55 16.02 13.09
N GLU A 206 0.96 14.78 12.78
CA GLU A 206 2.39 14.41 12.70
C GLU A 206 3.10 14.95 11.45
N GLY A 207 2.37 15.39 10.42
CA GLY A 207 2.91 16.10 9.26
C GLY A 207 3.83 15.26 8.37
N HIS A 208 3.57 13.98 8.20
CA HIS A 208 4.38 13.09 7.38
C HIS A 208 4.40 13.52 5.89
N PRO A 209 5.53 13.34 5.17
CA PRO A 209 5.66 13.75 3.77
C PRO A 209 4.97 12.82 2.77
N PHE A 210 4.37 11.74 3.25
CA PHE A 210 3.72 10.72 2.41
C PHE A 210 2.29 11.14 2.06
N ARG A 211 1.71 10.54 1.03
CA ARG A 211 0.35 10.83 0.59
C ARG A 211 -0.67 9.89 1.24
N LEU A 212 -1.88 10.40 1.49
CA LEU A 212 -3.05 9.58 1.80
C LEU A 212 -3.99 9.51 0.60
N ALA A 213 -4.53 8.31 0.37
CA ALA A 213 -5.66 8.05 -0.50
C ALA A 213 -6.83 7.53 0.36
N PHE A 214 -7.99 8.16 0.22
CA PHE A 214 -9.16 7.87 1.03
C PHE A 214 -10.15 7.03 0.23
N SER A 215 -10.40 5.79 0.65
CA SER A 215 -11.37 4.88 0.01
C SER A 215 -12.79 5.27 0.42
N VAL A 216 -13.42 6.10 -0.39
CA VAL A 216 -14.79 6.59 -0.13
C VAL A 216 -15.82 5.64 -0.74
N THR A 217 -15.64 5.23 -2.01
CA THR A 217 -16.49 4.30 -2.77
C THR A 217 -17.93 4.79 -2.99
N SER A 218 -18.54 5.47 -2.03
CA SER A 218 -19.81 6.19 -2.17
C SER A 218 -19.87 7.33 -1.16
N ALA A 219 -20.47 8.45 -1.56
CA ALA A 219 -20.81 9.56 -0.66
C ALA A 219 -22.25 9.48 -0.15
N ILE A 220 -22.97 8.41 -0.45
CA ILE A 220 -24.27 8.07 0.12
C ILE A 220 -24.02 7.06 1.25
N PRO A 221 -24.27 7.43 2.54
CA PRO A 221 -23.89 6.60 3.69
C PRO A 221 -24.47 5.18 3.62
N GLU A 222 -25.71 5.02 3.17
CA GLU A 222 -26.39 3.73 3.05
C GLU A 222 -25.74 2.82 1.99
N LYS A 223 -25.29 3.38 0.87
CA LYS A 223 -24.51 2.65 -0.14
C LYS A 223 -23.12 2.32 0.42
N ARG A 224 -22.45 3.28 1.06
CA ARG A 224 -21.12 3.08 1.64
C ARG A 224 -21.11 1.99 2.70
N ALA A 225 -22.09 1.99 3.62
CA ALA A 225 -22.22 0.99 4.69
C ALA A 225 -22.38 -0.45 4.16
N LYS A 226 -22.93 -0.65 2.96
CA LYS A 226 -23.08 -1.97 2.35
C LYS A 226 -21.74 -2.59 1.92
N VAL A 227 -20.78 -1.76 1.53
CA VAL A 227 -19.49 -2.22 0.96
C VAL A 227 -18.30 -1.95 1.87
N LEU A 228 -18.40 -0.97 2.77
CA LEU A 228 -17.37 -0.56 3.72
C LEU A 228 -17.91 -0.56 5.15
N PRO A 229 -17.82 -1.68 5.89
CA PRO A 229 -18.38 -1.81 7.25
C PRO A 229 -17.83 -0.78 8.26
N ILE A 230 -16.68 -0.20 7.99
CA ILE A 230 -16.09 0.88 8.81
C ILE A 230 -17.01 2.11 8.92
N GLU A 231 -17.97 2.29 8.02
CA GLU A 231 -19.00 3.34 8.08
C GLU A 231 -19.75 3.36 9.42
N LYS A 232 -19.93 2.17 10.02
CA LYS A 232 -20.64 2.04 11.31
C LYS A 232 -19.84 2.61 12.48
N THR A 233 -18.52 2.62 12.41
CA THR A 233 -17.63 3.09 13.48
C THR A 233 -17.05 4.46 13.20
N HIS A 234 -16.88 4.81 11.94
CA HIS A 234 -16.38 6.10 11.46
C HIS A 234 -17.27 6.57 10.31
N PRO A 235 -18.41 7.22 10.63
CA PRO A 235 -19.37 7.67 9.65
C PRO A 235 -18.79 8.66 8.65
N LEU A 236 -19.32 8.67 7.44
CA LEU A 236 -18.85 9.50 6.34
C LEU A 236 -18.67 10.99 6.70
N PRO A 237 -19.59 11.65 7.45
CA PRO A 237 -19.39 13.04 7.83
C PRO A 237 -18.12 13.30 8.64
N GLU A 238 -17.77 12.38 9.56
CA GLU A 238 -16.53 12.48 10.33
C GLU A 238 -15.30 12.25 9.46
N LEU A 239 -15.39 11.31 8.53
CA LEU A 239 -14.33 11.06 7.56
C LEU A 239 -14.12 12.28 6.67
N ILE A 240 -15.17 12.88 6.13
CA ILE A 240 -15.07 14.10 5.30
C ILE A 240 -14.42 15.24 6.08
N GLN A 241 -14.78 15.42 7.35
CA GLN A 241 -14.13 16.43 8.19
C GLN A 241 -12.62 16.15 8.37
N ALA A 242 -12.24 14.90 8.62
CA ALA A 242 -10.82 14.52 8.73
C ALA A 242 -10.06 14.69 7.39
N ILE A 243 -10.72 14.46 6.25
CA ILE A 243 -10.16 14.72 4.91
C ILE A 243 -9.97 16.23 4.68
N ARG A 244 -10.91 17.07 5.13
CA ARG A 244 -10.78 18.53 5.10
C ARG A 244 -9.55 18.99 5.90
N GLU A 245 -9.45 18.55 7.16
CA GLU A 245 -8.33 18.84 8.04
C GLU A 245 -6.97 18.44 7.41
N TYR A 246 -6.93 17.26 6.77
CA TYR A 246 -5.75 16.78 6.05
C TYR A 246 -5.41 17.65 4.83
N SER A 247 -6.39 17.96 3.98
CA SER A 247 -6.20 18.77 2.78
C SER A 247 -5.69 20.18 3.09
N GLU A 248 -6.26 20.79 4.15
CA GLU A 248 -5.85 22.12 4.64
C GLU A 248 -4.42 22.11 5.20
N ALA A 249 -4.10 21.14 6.07
CA ALA A 249 -2.77 21.01 6.67
C ALA A 249 -1.69 20.76 5.62
N ARG A 250 -2.00 19.98 4.59
CA ARG A 250 -1.08 19.63 3.50
C ARG A 250 -1.02 20.68 2.39
N ARG A 251 -2.03 21.53 2.28
CA ARG A 251 -2.25 22.45 1.15
C ARG A 251 -2.24 21.70 -0.20
N GLU A 252 -2.81 20.52 -0.21
CA GLU A 252 -2.87 19.62 -1.37
C GLU A 252 -4.31 19.17 -1.60
N ARG A 253 -4.60 18.74 -2.85
CA ARG A 253 -5.85 18.04 -3.14
C ARG A 253 -5.86 16.67 -2.46
N ALA A 254 -6.91 16.39 -1.69
CA ALA A 254 -7.12 15.05 -1.13
C ALA A 254 -7.40 14.04 -2.26
N MET A 255 -6.77 12.88 -2.19
CA MET A 255 -6.95 11.81 -3.17
C MET A 255 -8.11 10.91 -2.75
N ILE A 256 -9.21 10.95 -3.50
CA ILE A 256 -10.40 10.14 -3.25
C ILE A 256 -10.35 8.91 -4.15
N ALA A 257 -10.16 7.74 -3.56
CA ALA A 257 -10.25 6.47 -4.26
C ALA A 257 -11.72 6.03 -4.30
N TYR A 258 -12.26 5.91 -5.50
CA TYR A 258 -13.64 5.55 -5.75
C TYR A 258 -13.70 4.22 -6.50
N VAL A 259 -14.13 3.17 -5.81
CA VAL A 259 -14.32 1.85 -6.44
C VAL A 259 -15.65 1.87 -7.18
N ALA A 260 -15.57 1.83 -8.50
CA ALA A 260 -16.71 1.83 -9.41
C ALA A 260 -17.32 0.43 -9.53
N ILE A 261 -18.59 0.30 -9.22
CA ILE A 261 -19.33 -0.98 -9.16
C ILE A 261 -20.56 -0.86 -10.04
N GLN A 262 -20.72 -1.79 -11.02
CA GLN A 262 -21.82 -1.85 -11.96
C GLN A 262 -23.18 -1.84 -11.24
N GLY A 263 -24.12 -0.99 -11.68
CA GLY A 263 -25.48 -0.92 -11.15
C GLY A 263 -25.61 -0.54 -9.67
N PHE A 264 -24.54 0.04 -9.08
CA PHE A 264 -24.52 0.33 -7.65
C PHE A 264 -24.24 1.80 -7.31
N ASN A 265 -23.16 2.38 -7.84
CA ASN A 265 -22.68 3.69 -7.42
C ASN A 265 -22.22 4.59 -8.58
N LEU A 266 -22.86 4.46 -9.75
CA LEU A 266 -22.44 5.15 -10.97
C LEU A 266 -23.52 6.09 -11.52
N GLU A 267 -24.56 6.36 -10.74
CA GLU A 267 -25.65 7.21 -11.15
C GLU A 267 -25.32 8.69 -10.91
N ARG A 268 -26.13 9.57 -11.51
CA ARG A 268 -26.02 11.02 -11.31
C ARG A 268 -26.14 11.42 -9.84
N GLU A 269 -27.03 10.76 -9.09
CA GLU A 269 -27.19 10.94 -7.65
C GLU A 269 -25.87 10.73 -6.88
N ASP A 270 -25.08 9.72 -7.26
CA ASP A 270 -23.79 9.44 -6.65
C ASP A 270 -22.78 10.57 -6.88
N ALA A 271 -22.79 11.17 -8.07
CA ALA A 271 -21.94 12.32 -8.37
C ALA A 271 -22.39 13.58 -7.63
N GLU A 272 -23.71 13.82 -7.51
CA GLU A 272 -24.27 14.92 -6.74
C GLU A 272 -23.96 14.79 -5.25
N ALA A 273 -24.06 13.58 -4.69
CA ALA A 273 -23.67 13.28 -3.30
C ALA A 273 -22.17 13.54 -3.07
N LEU A 274 -21.29 13.13 -4.00
CA LEU A 274 -19.87 13.45 -3.92
C LEU A 274 -19.62 14.95 -3.92
N LYS A 275 -20.31 15.70 -4.81
CA LYS A 275 -20.19 17.15 -4.87
C LYS A 275 -20.59 17.81 -3.55
N ALA A 276 -21.73 17.42 -2.98
CA ALA A 276 -22.19 17.95 -1.72
C ALA A 276 -21.24 17.62 -0.55
N ALA A 277 -20.77 16.36 -0.46
CA ALA A 277 -19.88 15.92 0.60
C ALA A 277 -18.52 16.63 0.59
N PHE A 278 -17.98 16.91 -0.60
CA PHE A 278 -16.64 17.53 -0.75
C PHE A 278 -16.71 19.03 -1.09
N GLU A 279 -17.84 19.69 -0.85
CA GLU A 279 -17.96 21.12 -1.09
C GLU A 279 -16.89 21.91 -0.33
N GLY A 280 -16.14 22.77 -1.08
CA GLY A 280 -15.06 23.57 -0.50
C GLY A 280 -13.78 22.78 -0.13
N ILE A 281 -13.71 21.47 -0.40
CA ILE A 281 -12.50 20.68 -0.19
C ILE A 281 -11.81 20.43 -1.53
N PRO A 282 -10.55 20.84 -1.71
CA PRO A 282 -9.80 20.48 -2.92
C PRO A 282 -9.57 18.97 -2.99
N ILE A 283 -10.13 18.32 -4.02
CA ILE A 283 -10.00 16.87 -4.22
C ILE A 283 -9.48 16.54 -5.62
N LYS A 284 -9.02 15.30 -5.78
CA LYS A 284 -8.90 14.58 -7.04
C LYS A 284 -9.51 13.20 -6.87
N VAL A 285 -10.13 12.68 -7.91
CA VAL A 285 -10.80 11.37 -7.86
C VAL A 285 -10.04 10.36 -8.70
N ASP A 286 -9.66 9.25 -8.07
CA ASP A 286 -9.12 8.07 -8.73
C ASP A 286 -10.24 7.03 -8.85
N LEU A 287 -10.80 6.85 -10.07
CA LEU A 287 -11.77 5.79 -10.35
C LEU A 287 -11.04 4.46 -10.49
N ILE A 288 -11.51 3.46 -9.77
CA ILE A 288 -10.93 2.11 -9.73
C ILE A 288 -12.05 1.13 -10.06
N ASP A 289 -11.93 0.38 -11.14
CA ASP A 289 -12.90 -0.68 -11.44
C ASP A 289 -12.84 -1.74 -10.34
N VAL A 290 -13.99 -2.13 -9.81
CA VAL A 290 -14.04 -3.24 -8.87
C VAL A 290 -13.50 -4.51 -9.52
N THR A 291 -12.77 -5.28 -8.74
CA THR A 291 -12.34 -6.62 -9.13
C THR A 291 -12.67 -7.55 -7.97
N ASP A 292 -13.80 -8.26 -8.11
CA ASP A 292 -14.27 -9.21 -7.10
C ASP A 292 -14.22 -10.62 -7.68
N PRO A 293 -13.27 -11.47 -7.24
CA PRO A 293 -13.17 -12.84 -7.72
C PRO A 293 -14.39 -13.72 -7.41
N THR A 294 -15.26 -13.32 -6.49
CA THR A 294 -16.49 -14.05 -6.16
C THR A 294 -17.63 -13.80 -7.16
N GLY A 295 -17.48 -12.77 -8.00
CA GLY A 295 -18.51 -12.38 -8.96
C GLY A 295 -19.74 -11.69 -8.36
N LYS A 296 -19.72 -11.35 -7.07
CA LYS A 296 -20.81 -10.60 -6.42
C LYS A 296 -20.89 -9.17 -6.94
N TYR A 297 -19.77 -8.56 -7.20
CA TYR A 297 -19.64 -7.21 -7.75
C TYR A 297 -18.98 -7.25 -9.12
N LEU A 298 -19.62 -6.63 -10.10
CA LEU A 298 -19.11 -6.56 -11.47
C LEU A 298 -18.50 -5.19 -11.74
N PRO A 299 -17.43 -5.13 -12.56
CA PRO A 299 -16.89 -3.86 -13.02
C PRO A 299 -17.90 -3.15 -13.92
N PRO A 300 -17.87 -1.80 -13.97
CA PRO A 300 -18.75 -1.04 -14.85
C PRO A 300 -18.50 -1.39 -16.33
N THR A 301 -19.54 -1.30 -17.14
CA THR A 301 -19.38 -1.31 -18.60
C THR A 301 -18.66 -0.02 -19.04
N ALA A 302 -18.21 0.00 -20.30
CA ALA A 302 -17.58 1.19 -20.86
C ALA A 302 -18.56 2.38 -20.91
N GLU A 303 -19.82 2.11 -21.22
CA GLU A 303 -20.91 3.08 -21.30
C GLU A 303 -21.24 3.66 -19.92
N GLU A 304 -21.42 2.78 -18.89
CA GLU A 304 -21.68 3.22 -17.51
C GLU A 304 -20.53 4.09 -16.98
N LEU A 305 -19.29 3.67 -17.23
CA LEU A 305 -18.11 4.42 -16.78
C LEU A 305 -18.00 5.78 -17.49
N SER A 306 -18.30 5.83 -18.80
CA SER A 306 -18.32 7.09 -19.56
C SER A 306 -19.40 8.04 -19.03
N ALA A 307 -20.63 7.56 -18.88
CA ALA A 307 -21.73 8.33 -18.33
C ALA A 307 -21.42 8.86 -16.91
N PHE A 308 -20.86 8.02 -16.06
CA PHE A 308 -20.48 8.44 -14.72
C PHE A 308 -19.36 9.49 -14.71
N ARG A 309 -18.37 9.37 -15.59
CA ARG A 309 -17.35 10.42 -15.75
C ARG A 309 -17.92 11.75 -16.17
N ASP A 310 -18.97 11.76 -17.03
CA ASP A 310 -19.68 12.97 -17.41
C ASP A 310 -20.44 13.56 -16.23
N HIS A 311 -21.12 12.73 -15.41
CA HIS A 311 -21.76 13.17 -14.18
C HIS A 311 -20.75 13.79 -13.20
N LEU A 312 -19.54 13.21 -13.09
CA LEU A 312 -18.50 13.72 -12.19
C LEU A 312 -17.91 15.08 -12.60
N GLN A 313 -18.16 15.60 -13.83
CA GLN A 313 -17.70 16.94 -14.24
C GLN A 313 -18.22 18.05 -13.32
N ILE A 314 -19.37 17.83 -12.64
CA ILE A 314 -19.91 18.77 -11.66
C ILE A 314 -18.97 19.04 -10.47
N LEU A 315 -18.01 18.13 -10.19
CA LEU A 315 -17.02 18.30 -9.13
C LEU A 315 -15.96 19.35 -9.47
N LYS A 316 -15.76 19.68 -10.75
CA LYS A 316 -14.68 20.56 -11.23
C LYS A 316 -13.31 20.16 -10.66
N ALA A 317 -13.08 18.87 -10.50
CA ALA A 317 -11.90 18.26 -9.93
C ALA A 317 -11.22 17.35 -10.96
N PRO A 318 -9.89 17.12 -10.87
CA PRO A 318 -9.23 16.11 -11.69
C PRO A 318 -9.80 14.71 -11.42
N ILE A 319 -10.16 13.99 -12.49
CA ILE A 319 -10.68 12.64 -12.44
C ILE A 319 -9.78 11.78 -13.30
N ALA A 320 -9.18 10.76 -12.68
CA ALA A 320 -8.35 9.79 -13.35
C ALA A 320 -8.96 8.37 -13.21
N ARG A 321 -8.93 7.59 -14.29
CA ARG A 321 -9.15 6.14 -14.17
C ARG A 321 -7.83 5.49 -13.84
N ARG A 322 -7.77 4.84 -12.70
CA ARG A 322 -6.58 4.11 -12.28
C ARG A 322 -6.61 2.71 -12.91
N TYR A 323 -5.59 2.41 -13.68
CA TYR A 323 -5.43 1.07 -14.22
C TYR A 323 -5.13 0.09 -13.08
N SER A 324 -5.93 -0.96 -12.99
CA SER A 324 -5.76 -2.08 -12.05
C SER A 324 -5.46 -3.34 -12.87
N GLY A 325 -4.18 -3.52 -13.20
CA GLY A 325 -3.70 -4.62 -14.05
C GLY A 325 -3.46 -5.92 -13.28
N GLY A 326 -2.98 -6.94 -14.01
CA GLY A 326 -2.68 -8.26 -13.44
C GLY A 326 -3.92 -9.00 -12.94
N LYS A 327 -5.08 -8.78 -13.56
CA LYS A 327 -6.35 -9.40 -13.13
C LYS A 327 -6.28 -10.92 -13.19
N GLU A 328 -5.68 -11.47 -14.25
CA GLU A 328 -5.53 -12.91 -14.51
C GLU A 328 -4.66 -13.63 -13.47
N ILE A 329 -3.76 -12.91 -12.80
CA ILE A 329 -2.93 -13.45 -11.72
C ILE A 329 -3.44 -13.07 -10.32
N GLY A 330 -4.59 -12.38 -10.23
CA GLY A 330 -5.13 -11.88 -8.98
C GLY A 330 -4.25 -10.81 -8.33
N ALA A 331 -3.65 -9.92 -9.12
CA ALA A 331 -2.82 -8.80 -8.66
C ALA A 331 -3.57 -7.46 -8.61
N ALA A 332 -4.82 -7.42 -9.09
CA ALA A 332 -5.66 -6.24 -9.08
C ALA A 332 -6.04 -5.79 -7.66
N CYS A 333 -6.43 -4.52 -7.50
CA CYS A 333 -6.91 -4.02 -6.21
C CYS A 333 -8.10 -4.84 -5.70
N GLY A 334 -8.06 -5.23 -4.41
CA GLY A 334 -9.10 -6.04 -3.77
C GLY A 334 -8.98 -7.56 -3.96
N THR A 335 -8.10 -8.05 -4.86
CA THR A 335 -7.97 -9.48 -5.16
C THR A 335 -6.91 -10.21 -4.35
N LEU A 336 -6.02 -9.50 -3.66
CA LEU A 336 -4.98 -10.13 -2.86
C LEU A 336 -5.58 -11.02 -1.77
N ALA A 337 -4.95 -12.15 -1.54
CA ALA A 337 -5.41 -13.27 -0.71
C ALA A 337 -6.46 -14.19 -1.37
N ALA A 338 -6.90 -13.94 -2.59
CA ALA A 338 -7.86 -14.83 -3.27
C ALA A 338 -7.34 -16.27 -3.37
N SER A 339 -6.04 -16.45 -3.64
CA SER A 339 -5.41 -17.77 -3.70
C SER A 339 -5.33 -18.49 -2.34
N GLN A 340 -5.49 -17.76 -1.24
CA GLN A 340 -5.48 -18.29 0.13
C GLN A 340 -6.91 -18.60 0.63
N TYR A 341 -7.93 -18.04 -0.04
CA TYR A 341 -9.32 -18.19 0.30
C TYR A 341 -9.91 -19.36 -0.47
N GLY A 342 -10.12 -20.50 0.20
CA GLY A 342 -10.86 -21.66 -0.34
C GLY A 342 -10.16 -22.53 -1.36
N GLY A 343 -8.87 -22.41 -1.61
CA GLY A 343 -8.07 -23.36 -2.41
C GLY A 343 -8.46 -23.49 -3.90
N THR A 344 -9.42 -22.74 -4.39
CA THR A 344 -9.89 -22.77 -5.78
C THR A 344 -9.55 -21.43 -6.45
N VAL A 345 -8.64 -21.47 -7.41
CA VAL A 345 -8.49 -20.36 -8.36
C VAL A 345 -9.78 -20.31 -9.16
N LEU A 346 -10.62 -19.29 -8.90
CA LEU A 346 -11.82 -19.10 -9.71
C LEU A 346 -11.38 -18.85 -11.16
N PRO A 347 -12.01 -19.52 -12.14
CA PRO A 347 -11.69 -19.31 -13.55
C PRO A 347 -11.94 -17.83 -13.90
N THR A 348 -10.96 -17.21 -14.52
CA THR A 348 -11.07 -15.86 -15.07
C THR A 348 -12.23 -15.84 -16.04
N PRO A 349 -13.18 -14.89 -15.94
CA PRO A 349 -14.15 -14.70 -17.01
C PRO A 349 -13.41 -14.47 -18.32
N ALA A 350 -13.78 -15.22 -19.37
CA ALA A 350 -13.16 -15.13 -20.68
C ALA A 350 -13.15 -13.66 -21.13
N ALA A 351 -11.98 -13.17 -21.53
CA ALA A 351 -11.81 -11.85 -22.08
C ALA A 351 -12.73 -11.71 -23.29
N SER A 352 -13.61 -10.71 -23.24
CA SER A 352 -14.37 -10.28 -24.42
C SER A 352 -13.38 -9.91 -25.53
N PRO A 353 -13.57 -10.36 -26.79
CA PRO A 353 -12.64 -10.06 -27.86
C PRO A 353 -12.53 -8.55 -28.05
N ARG A 354 -11.30 -8.05 -28.09
CA ARG A 354 -10.98 -6.68 -28.43
C ARG A 354 -11.57 -6.40 -29.82
N GLN A 355 -12.54 -5.50 -29.88
CA GLN A 355 -12.85 -4.84 -31.14
C GLN A 355 -11.72 -3.88 -31.48
N ALA A 356 -11.16 -4.07 -32.66
CA ALA A 356 -10.05 -3.31 -33.24
C ALA A 356 -10.37 -1.83 -33.43
#